data_8db45fbcd47905b156ca445c45f6f43e
#
_entry.id   8db45fbcd47905b156ca445c45f6f43e
#
_cell.length_a   1.000
_cell.length_b   1.000
_cell.length_c   1.000
_cell.angle_alpha   90.00
_cell.angle_beta   90.00
_cell.angle_gamma   90.00
#
_symmetry.space_group_name_H-M   'P 1'
#
loop_
_entity.id
_entity.type
_entity.pdbx_description
1 polymer ?
#
loop_
_entity_poly.entity_id
_entity_poly.type
_entity_poly.pdbx_seq_one_letter_code
_entity_poly.pdbx_strand_id
1 'polypeptide(L)'
;MARHPHVPARAALAWLRPRPIEPALGALPPQDMRVLRCHGLDDELLTPLLGGHYPSDLLTSPPLRARALGPHVPRGNLVCGPSALWVHTGLRPPEVLSVAGVVRPGAWRGLDSHRMSLPLEDRVVLAGVECSTLERAAVDVARTAPPTRAVEAILAAYGAGATRRGMLLALGHCRGGAARGRPRAQRLILSVERVLSERAGRRRAAPLAAHRGSGAVAPGA
;
A
#
# COMPACT_ATOMS: atom_id res chain seq x y z
N MET A 1 -16.04 50.91 40.53
CA MET A 1 -16.75 49.68 40.03
C MET A 1 -16.18 49.31 38.70
N ALA A 2 -15.34 48.27 38.65
CA ALA A 2 -14.73 47.78 37.37
C ALA A 2 -15.79 46.96 36.62
N ARG A 3 -16.15 47.38 35.41
CA ARG A 3 -17.02 46.62 34.50
C ARG A 3 -16.26 45.41 34.02
N HIS A 4 -16.65 44.20 34.45
CA HIS A 4 -16.12 42.98 33.83
C HIS A 4 -16.49 42.97 32.34
N PRO A 5 -15.52 42.68 31.44
CA PRO A 5 -15.81 42.59 30.02
C PRO A 5 -16.79 41.47 29.78
N HIS A 6 -17.91 41.76 29.16
CA HIS A 6 -18.95 40.78 28.81
C HIS A 6 -18.42 39.94 27.63
N VAL A 7 -17.96 38.71 27.95
CA VAL A 7 -17.54 37.75 26.90
C VAL A 7 -18.83 37.17 26.31
N PRO A 8 -19.09 37.32 25.00
CA PRO A 8 -20.28 36.76 24.39
C PRO A 8 -20.27 35.22 24.51
N ALA A 9 -21.46 34.65 24.83
CA ALA A 9 -21.59 33.21 25.07
C ALA A 9 -21.02 32.32 23.97
N ARG A 10 -21.07 32.78 22.72
CA ARG A 10 -20.42 32.10 21.58
C ARG A 10 -18.90 32.00 21.68
N ALA A 11 -18.25 33.02 22.25
CA ALA A 11 -16.80 33.00 22.46
C ALA A 11 -16.45 32.14 23.70
N ALA A 12 -17.26 32.20 24.75
CA ALA A 12 -17.10 31.38 25.93
C ALA A 12 -17.27 29.87 25.63
N LEU A 13 -18.09 29.51 24.64
CA LEU A 13 -18.34 28.12 24.25
C LEU A 13 -17.49 27.68 23.04
N ALA A 14 -16.61 28.51 22.49
CA ALA A 14 -15.77 28.18 21.36
C ALA A 14 -14.83 26.98 21.61
N TRP A 15 -14.44 26.76 22.87
CA TRP A 15 -13.62 25.63 23.25
C TRP A 15 -14.37 24.28 23.29
N LEU A 16 -15.72 24.31 23.32
CA LEU A 16 -16.56 23.10 23.21
C LEU A 16 -16.76 22.66 21.77
N ARG A 17 -16.38 23.46 20.78
CA ARG A 17 -16.43 22.99 19.39
C ARG A 17 -15.43 21.87 19.22
N PRO A 18 -15.86 20.68 18.73
CA PRO A 18 -14.92 19.62 18.42
C PRO A 18 -13.90 20.18 17.43
N ARG A 19 -12.65 20.33 17.87
CA ARG A 19 -11.56 20.54 16.93
C ARG A 19 -11.37 19.22 16.20
N PRO A 20 -11.31 19.20 14.87
CA PRO A 20 -10.92 17.99 14.16
C PRO A 20 -9.51 17.65 14.68
N ILE A 21 -9.43 16.61 15.50
CA ILE A 21 -8.15 16.05 15.94
C ILE A 21 -7.65 15.31 14.70
N GLU A 22 -6.73 15.92 13.95
CA GLU A 22 -5.97 15.16 12.97
C GLU A 22 -5.10 14.18 13.74
N PRO A 23 -5.32 12.87 13.59
CA PRO A 23 -4.50 11.89 14.28
C PRO A 23 -3.04 12.08 13.87
N ALA A 24 -2.14 12.17 14.84
CA ALA A 24 -0.71 12.26 14.54
C ALA A 24 -0.26 10.95 13.90
N LEU A 25 0.11 10.99 12.62
CA LEU A 25 0.64 9.85 11.91
C LEU A 25 2.09 9.61 12.34
N GLY A 26 2.27 8.76 13.34
CA GLY A 26 3.56 8.40 13.89
C GLY A 26 3.54 7.05 14.58
N ALA A 27 4.74 6.53 14.89
CA ALA A 27 4.84 5.32 15.69
C ALA A 27 4.36 5.58 17.11
N LEU A 28 3.65 4.61 17.71
CA LEU A 28 3.21 4.72 19.08
C LEU A 28 4.40 4.76 20.05
N PRO A 29 4.33 5.59 21.09
CA PRO A 29 5.33 5.61 22.13
C PRO A 29 5.31 4.30 22.94
N PRO A 30 6.46 3.90 23.56
CA PRO A 30 6.58 2.61 24.25
C PRO A 30 5.57 2.40 25.39
N GLN A 31 5.11 3.46 26.02
CA GLN A 31 4.12 3.39 27.10
C GLN A 31 2.75 2.94 26.58
N ASP A 32 2.31 3.49 25.46
CA ASP A 32 1.03 3.14 24.84
C ASP A 32 1.07 1.72 24.29
N MET A 33 2.21 1.32 23.71
CA MET A 33 2.46 -0.06 23.29
C MET A 33 2.32 -1.05 24.43
N ARG A 34 2.81 -0.72 25.64
CA ARG A 34 2.66 -1.61 26.80
C ARG A 34 1.20 -1.81 27.19
N VAL A 35 0.42 -0.75 27.17
CA VAL A 35 -1.02 -0.82 27.49
C VAL A 35 -1.72 -1.75 26.49
N LEU A 36 -1.52 -1.55 25.18
CA LEU A 36 -2.15 -2.38 24.16
C LEU A 36 -1.76 -3.86 24.26
N ARG A 37 -0.48 -4.14 24.52
CA ARG A 37 0.00 -5.53 24.73
C ARG A 37 -0.61 -6.18 25.96
N CYS A 38 -0.77 -5.47 27.06
CA CYS A 38 -1.44 -6.00 28.26
C CYS A 38 -2.89 -6.42 27.99
N HIS A 39 -3.53 -5.81 27.00
CA HIS A 39 -4.89 -6.13 26.58
C HIS A 39 -4.98 -7.05 25.37
N GLY A 40 -3.84 -7.46 24.76
CA GLY A 40 -3.80 -8.28 23.56
C GLY A 40 -4.36 -7.60 22.31
N LEU A 41 -4.33 -6.27 22.26
CA LEU A 41 -4.90 -5.46 21.18
C LEU A 41 -3.86 -4.97 20.16
N ASP A 42 -2.58 -5.20 20.42
CA ASP A 42 -1.51 -4.71 19.54
C ASP A 42 -1.55 -5.31 18.15
N ASP A 43 -1.80 -6.62 18.01
CA ASP A 43 -1.88 -7.28 16.69
C ASP A 43 -3.11 -6.86 15.88
N GLU A 44 -4.21 -6.47 16.52
CA GLU A 44 -5.44 -6.06 15.86
C GLU A 44 -5.42 -4.58 15.44
N LEU A 45 -4.90 -3.72 16.31
CA LEU A 45 -4.98 -2.27 16.12
C LEU A 45 -3.74 -1.68 15.46
N LEU A 46 -2.62 -2.39 15.46
CA LEU A 46 -1.35 -1.83 15.02
C LEU A 46 -0.76 -2.56 13.83
N THR A 47 -0.14 -1.79 12.97
CA THR A 47 0.66 -2.28 11.83
C THR A 47 2.14 -2.06 12.16
N PRO A 48 2.96 -3.13 12.19
CA PRO A 48 4.40 -2.98 12.33
C PRO A 48 4.98 -2.35 11.05
N LEU A 49 5.78 -1.29 11.20
CA LEU A 49 6.37 -0.57 10.08
C LEU A 49 7.75 -0.05 10.47
N LEU A 50 8.81 -0.48 9.76
CA LEU A 50 10.20 -0.02 9.94
C LEU A 50 10.68 -0.06 11.40
N GLY A 51 10.29 -1.09 12.15
CA GLY A 51 10.64 -1.26 13.57
C GLY A 51 9.77 -0.47 14.54
N GLY A 52 8.82 0.33 14.08
CA GLY A 52 7.78 0.99 14.89
C GLY A 52 6.42 0.31 14.73
N HIS A 53 5.44 0.76 15.50
CA HIS A 53 4.05 0.29 15.44
C HIS A 53 3.14 1.50 15.21
N TYR A 54 2.33 1.45 14.17
CA TYR A 54 1.46 2.54 13.73
C TYR A 54 0.00 2.10 13.84
N PRO A 55 -0.93 2.98 14.23
CA PRO A 55 -2.35 2.66 14.18
C PRO A 55 -2.77 2.25 12.76
N SER A 56 -3.43 1.09 12.64
CA SER A 56 -3.77 0.50 11.33
C SER A 56 -4.80 1.32 10.57
N ASP A 57 -5.71 1.98 11.28
CA ASP A 57 -6.72 2.89 10.75
C ASP A 57 -6.14 4.15 10.08
N LEU A 58 -4.92 4.56 10.46
CA LEU A 58 -4.20 5.66 9.84
C LEU A 58 -3.42 5.26 8.57
N LEU A 59 -3.42 3.97 8.21
CA LEU A 59 -2.69 3.42 7.05
C LEU A 59 -3.61 2.92 5.93
N THR A 60 -4.85 3.39 5.89
CA THR A 60 -5.90 2.85 5.01
C THR A 60 -5.77 3.24 3.54
N SER A 61 -5.06 4.33 3.22
CA SER A 61 -4.94 4.83 1.84
C SER A 61 -3.48 4.99 1.40
N PRO A 62 -3.20 4.94 0.07
CA PRO A 62 -1.85 5.15 -0.44
C PRO A 62 -1.18 6.46 0.03
N PRO A 63 -1.85 7.64 0.05
CA PRO A 63 -1.26 8.86 0.57
C PRO A 63 -0.89 8.78 2.05
N LEU A 64 -1.72 8.13 2.88
CA LEU A 64 -1.44 7.98 4.32
C LEU A 64 -0.24 7.04 4.54
N ARG A 65 -0.17 5.93 3.81
CA ARG A 65 0.98 5.02 3.86
C ARG A 65 2.26 5.69 3.37
N ALA A 66 2.20 6.47 2.29
CA ALA A 66 3.34 7.25 1.82
C ALA A 66 3.82 8.25 2.88
N ARG A 67 2.88 8.99 3.49
CA ARG A 67 3.19 9.94 4.58
C ARG A 67 3.87 9.25 5.77
N ALA A 68 3.46 8.04 6.14
CA ALA A 68 4.09 7.26 7.20
C ALA A 68 5.57 6.92 6.90
N LEU A 69 5.90 6.67 5.62
CA LEU A 69 7.29 6.42 5.21
C LEU A 69 8.11 7.70 5.07
N GLY A 70 7.48 8.85 4.80
CA GLY A 70 8.14 10.10 4.47
C GLY A 70 9.31 10.50 5.39
N PRO A 71 9.16 10.46 6.73
CA PRO A 71 10.24 10.78 7.68
C PRO A 71 11.47 9.88 7.57
N HIS A 72 11.31 8.68 6.99
CA HIS A 72 12.38 7.67 6.84
C HIS A 72 13.05 7.72 5.47
N VAL A 73 12.51 8.49 4.51
CA VAL A 73 13.06 8.60 3.15
C VAL A 73 14.18 9.63 3.11
N PRO A 74 15.43 9.25 2.79
CA PRO A 74 16.51 10.21 2.69
C PRO A 74 16.27 11.20 1.53
N ARG A 75 16.72 12.44 1.69
CA ARG A 75 16.57 13.48 0.66
C ARG A 75 17.14 13.03 -0.70
N GLY A 76 16.44 13.34 -1.77
CA GLY A 76 16.83 12.98 -3.13
C GLY A 76 16.63 11.49 -3.48
N ASN A 77 15.88 10.77 -2.66
CA ASN A 77 15.52 9.38 -2.93
C ASN A 77 14.00 9.23 -3.03
N LEU A 78 13.56 8.22 -3.75
CA LEU A 78 12.16 7.83 -3.86
C LEU A 78 11.94 6.42 -3.31
N VAL A 79 10.75 6.17 -2.80
CA VAL A 79 10.32 4.84 -2.34
C VAL A 79 10.12 3.93 -3.55
N CYS A 80 10.69 2.71 -3.54
CA CYS A 80 10.59 1.78 -4.66
C CYS A 80 10.34 0.33 -4.21
N GLY A 81 10.22 -0.57 -5.17
CA GLY A 81 10.12 -2.01 -4.93
C GLY A 81 9.06 -2.43 -3.91
N PRO A 82 9.40 -3.30 -2.93
CA PRO A 82 8.43 -3.77 -1.94
C PRO A 82 7.78 -2.67 -1.12
N SER A 83 8.54 -1.62 -0.75
CA SER A 83 8.01 -0.50 0.03
C SER A 83 7.00 0.33 -0.76
N ALA A 84 7.26 0.60 -2.04
CA ALA A 84 6.29 1.27 -2.90
C ALA A 84 5.06 0.38 -3.17
N LEU A 85 5.25 -0.92 -3.35
CA LEU A 85 4.13 -1.84 -3.50
C LEU A 85 3.20 -1.80 -2.26
N TRP A 86 3.77 -1.81 -1.07
CA TRP A 86 2.98 -1.62 0.16
C TRP A 86 2.26 -0.27 0.19
N VAL A 87 2.92 0.82 -0.19
CA VAL A 87 2.27 2.13 -0.28
C VAL A 87 1.00 2.06 -1.12
N HIS A 88 1.06 1.44 -2.29
CA HIS A 88 -0.08 1.36 -3.21
C HIS A 88 -1.16 0.37 -2.75
N THR A 89 -0.76 -0.80 -2.21
CA THR A 89 -1.67 -1.92 -1.99
C THR A 89 -2.02 -2.18 -0.52
N GLY A 90 -1.20 -1.72 0.42
CA GLY A 90 -1.27 -2.11 1.83
C GLY A 90 -0.74 -3.53 2.11
N LEU A 91 -0.31 -4.26 1.08
CA LEU A 91 0.18 -5.62 1.22
C LEU A 91 1.58 -5.65 1.82
N ARG A 92 1.72 -6.30 2.97
CA ARG A 92 3.00 -6.54 3.66
C ARG A 92 3.78 -5.26 3.99
N PRO A 93 3.54 -4.68 5.15
CA PRO A 93 4.32 -3.55 5.63
C PRO A 93 5.83 -3.85 5.57
N PRO A 94 6.67 -2.92 5.10
CA PRO A 94 8.09 -3.15 5.00
C PRO A 94 8.77 -3.11 6.37
N GLU A 95 9.61 -4.11 6.66
CA GLU A 95 10.56 -4.10 7.77
C GLU A 95 11.80 -3.26 7.44
N VAL A 96 12.14 -3.23 6.15
CA VAL A 96 13.27 -2.50 5.57
C VAL A 96 12.75 -1.59 4.47
N LEU A 97 13.10 -0.30 4.52
CA LEU A 97 12.67 0.68 3.53
C LEU A 97 13.49 0.54 2.24
N SER A 98 12.82 0.19 1.14
CA SER A 98 13.44 0.14 -0.19
C SER A 98 13.35 1.50 -0.87
N VAL A 99 14.51 2.07 -1.24
CA VAL A 99 14.59 3.36 -1.92
C VAL A 99 15.49 3.29 -3.16
N ALA A 100 15.20 4.15 -4.13
CA ALA A 100 16.05 4.39 -5.29
C ALA A 100 16.55 5.83 -5.31
N GLY A 101 17.81 6.06 -5.70
CA GLY A 101 18.37 7.40 -5.80
C GLY A 101 19.87 7.47 -5.48
N VAL A 102 20.24 8.53 -4.76
CA VAL A 102 21.65 8.93 -4.56
C VAL A 102 22.32 8.21 -3.38
N VAL A 103 21.56 7.71 -2.40
CA VAL A 103 22.13 7.08 -1.20
C VAL A 103 22.91 5.83 -1.57
N ARG A 104 24.12 5.72 -1.03
CA ARG A 104 24.98 4.53 -1.22
C ARG A 104 24.39 3.33 -0.46
N PRO A 105 24.41 2.12 -1.07
CA PRO A 105 24.03 0.89 -0.38
C PRO A 105 24.83 0.72 0.93
N GLY A 106 24.13 0.31 2.00
CA GLY A 106 24.76 0.05 3.30
C GLY A 106 25.00 1.27 4.19
N ALA A 107 24.65 2.48 3.73
CA ALA A 107 24.86 3.71 4.51
C ALA A 107 23.99 3.81 5.78
N TRP A 108 22.84 3.09 5.80
CA TRP A 108 21.86 3.19 6.89
C TRP A 108 21.30 1.80 7.21
N ARG A 109 21.24 1.45 8.52
CA ARG A 109 20.55 0.23 8.96
C ARG A 109 19.05 0.38 8.68
N GLY A 110 18.42 -0.66 8.17
CA GLY A 110 16.99 -0.65 7.84
C GLY A 110 16.65 -0.01 6.48
N LEU A 111 17.67 0.26 5.65
CA LEU A 111 17.49 0.81 4.31
C LEU A 111 18.07 -0.13 3.25
N ASP A 112 17.22 -0.54 2.30
CA ASP A 112 17.62 -1.23 1.06
C ASP A 112 17.69 -0.21 -0.07
N SER A 113 18.89 0.22 -0.43
CA SER A 113 19.09 1.30 -1.38
C SER A 113 19.57 0.80 -2.73
N HIS A 114 18.90 1.26 -3.78
CA HIS A 114 19.21 0.90 -5.16
C HIS A 114 19.73 2.10 -5.93
N ARG A 115 20.93 1.96 -6.51
CA ARG A 115 21.46 2.93 -7.46
C ARG A 115 20.74 2.77 -8.80
N MET A 116 19.61 3.41 -8.95
CA MET A 116 18.91 3.46 -10.22
C MET A 116 18.16 4.79 -10.37
N SER A 117 18.11 5.29 -11.59
CA SER A 117 17.23 6.37 -11.98
C SER A 117 15.96 5.76 -12.56
N LEU A 118 14.82 6.16 -12.04
CA LEU A 118 13.54 5.86 -12.64
C LEU A 118 13.16 6.97 -13.62
N PRO A 119 12.61 6.66 -14.80
CA PRO A 119 12.02 7.66 -15.66
C PRO A 119 10.80 8.32 -14.99
N LEU A 120 10.41 9.49 -15.44
CA LEU A 120 9.31 10.25 -14.84
C LEU A 120 7.98 9.50 -14.90
N GLU A 121 7.76 8.72 -15.96
CA GLU A 121 6.57 7.90 -16.18
C GLU A 121 6.42 6.79 -15.13
N ASP A 122 7.51 6.38 -14.50
CA ASP A 122 7.53 5.38 -13.43
C ASP A 122 7.50 5.99 -12.03
N ARG A 123 7.27 7.32 -11.90
CA ARG A 123 7.23 8.04 -10.61
C ARG A 123 5.86 8.64 -10.35
N VAL A 124 5.52 8.74 -9.08
CA VAL A 124 4.33 9.42 -8.58
C VAL A 124 4.65 10.08 -7.23
N VAL A 125 4.03 11.22 -6.96
CA VAL A 125 4.12 11.89 -5.66
C VAL A 125 2.83 11.64 -4.88
N LEU A 126 2.95 11.04 -3.71
CA LEU A 126 1.85 10.75 -2.80
C LEU A 126 2.09 11.45 -1.47
N ALA A 127 1.23 12.40 -1.11
CA ALA A 127 1.35 13.21 0.11
C ALA A 127 2.76 13.82 0.32
N GLY A 128 3.38 14.28 -0.78
CA GLY A 128 4.72 14.90 -0.76
C GLY A 128 5.89 13.90 -0.77
N VAL A 129 5.63 12.60 -0.84
CA VAL A 129 6.65 11.55 -0.90
C VAL A 129 6.75 11.02 -2.33
N GLU A 130 7.94 11.06 -2.92
CA GLU A 130 8.17 10.43 -4.22
C GLU A 130 8.19 8.90 -4.09
N CYS A 131 7.40 8.23 -4.92
CA CYS A 131 7.31 6.78 -4.99
C CYS A 131 7.41 6.30 -6.44
N SER A 132 7.80 5.04 -6.66
CA SER A 132 7.54 4.41 -7.95
C SER A 132 6.05 4.16 -8.13
N THR A 133 5.59 4.16 -9.39
CA THR A 133 4.19 3.81 -9.72
C THR A 133 3.86 2.39 -9.28
N LEU A 134 2.58 2.08 -9.15
CA LEU A 134 2.08 0.75 -8.78
C LEU A 134 2.63 -0.34 -9.71
N GLU A 135 2.56 -0.10 -11.03
CA GLU A 135 3.05 -1.03 -12.03
C GLU A 135 4.56 -1.25 -11.91
N ARG A 136 5.31 -0.18 -11.70
CA ARG A 136 6.76 -0.25 -11.53
C ARG A 136 7.13 -0.98 -10.24
N ALA A 137 6.48 -0.72 -9.14
CA ALA A 137 6.70 -1.40 -7.87
C ALA A 137 6.43 -2.92 -7.99
N ALA A 138 5.33 -3.31 -8.62
CA ALA A 138 5.00 -4.72 -8.87
C ALA A 138 6.04 -5.41 -9.75
N VAL A 139 6.50 -4.73 -10.81
CA VAL A 139 7.56 -5.23 -11.71
C VAL A 139 8.88 -5.41 -10.98
N ASP A 140 9.28 -4.47 -10.14
CA ASP A 140 10.53 -4.56 -9.38
C ASP A 140 10.51 -5.76 -8.43
N VAL A 141 9.39 -6.01 -7.74
CA VAL A 141 9.22 -7.23 -6.92
C VAL A 141 9.19 -8.49 -7.79
N ALA A 142 8.45 -8.49 -8.92
CA ALA A 142 8.35 -9.66 -9.80
C ALA A 142 9.71 -10.09 -10.39
N ARG A 143 10.63 -9.14 -10.61
CA ARG A 143 11.98 -9.41 -11.13
C ARG A 143 12.90 -10.05 -10.11
N THR A 144 12.81 -9.66 -8.85
CA THR A 144 13.84 -9.92 -7.84
C THR A 144 13.39 -10.88 -6.73
N ALA A 145 12.13 -10.87 -6.36
CA ALA A 145 11.62 -11.66 -5.24
C ALA A 145 11.43 -13.16 -5.59
N PRO A 146 11.34 -14.05 -4.60
CA PRO A 146 10.96 -15.44 -4.80
C PRO A 146 9.62 -15.58 -5.55
N PRO A 147 9.35 -16.72 -6.25
CA PRO A 147 8.18 -16.89 -7.11
C PRO A 147 6.85 -16.58 -6.44
N THR A 148 6.62 -17.06 -5.23
CA THR A 148 5.39 -16.83 -4.47
C THR A 148 5.15 -15.34 -4.20
N ARG A 149 6.19 -14.64 -3.75
CA ARG A 149 6.14 -13.19 -3.51
C ARG A 149 5.94 -12.40 -4.80
N ALA A 150 6.55 -12.83 -5.89
CA ALA A 150 6.39 -12.20 -7.20
C ALA A 150 4.94 -12.33 -7.71
N VAL A 151 4.33 -13.52 -7.59
CA VAL A 151 2.93 -13.73 -7.96
C VAL A 151 1.99 -12.93 -7.07
N GLU A 152 2.21 -12.95 -5.76
CA GLU A 152 1.44 -12.17 -4.79
C GLU A 152 1.48 -10.66 -5.11
N ALA A 153 2.66 -10.13 -5.44
CA ALA A 153 2.84 -8.73 -5.83
C ALA A 153 2.05 -8.37 -7.09
N ILE A 154 2.08 -9.23 -8.11
CA ILE A 154 1.33 -9.03 -9.36
C ILE A 154 -0.17 -9.08 -9.10
N LEU A 155 -0.65 -10.04 -8.30
CA LEU A 155 -2.07 -10.15 -7.93
C LEU A 155 -2.55 -8.93 -7.14
N ALA A 156 -1.76 -8.47 -6.17
CA ALA A 156 -2.07 -7.28 -5.40
C ALA A 156 -2.11 -6.02 -6.28
N ALA A 157 -1.19 -5.91 -7.23
CA ALA A 157 -1.18 -4.80 -8.17
C ALA A 157 -2.43 -4.82 -9.06
N TYR A 158 -2.86 -5.97 -9.59
CA TYR A 158 -4.13 -6.07 -10.32
C TYR A 158 -5.33 -5.69 -9.44
N GLY A 159 -5.35 -6.13 -8.19
CA GLY A 159 -6.39 -5.75 -7.22
C GLY A 159 -6.44 -4.25 -6.94
N ALA A 160 -5.30 -3.56 -7.02
CA ALA A 160 -5.19 -2.12 -6.85
C ALA A 160 -5.33 -1.31 -8.17
N GLY A 161 -5.67 -1.96 -9.29
CA GLY A 161 -5.98 -1.31 -10.56
C GLY A 161 -4.85 -1.28 -11.58
N ALA A 162 -3.70 -1.93 -11.31
CA ALA A 162 -2.65 -2.08 -12.32
C ALA A 162 -3.14 -2.89 -13.52
N THR A 163 -2.59 -2.58 -14.68
CA THR A 163 -2.92 -3.28 -15.94
C THR A 163 -1.72 -4.09 -16.45
N ARG A 164 -1.99 -5.16 -17.21
CA ARG A 164 -0.93 -5.88 -17.92
C ARG A 164 -0.09 -4.93 -18.77
N ARG A 165 -0.75 -4.07 -19.55
CA ARG A 165 -0.07 -3.11 -20.43
C ARG A 165 0.86 -2.20 -19.62
N GLY A 166 0.38 -1.63 -18.51
CA GLY A 166 1.17 -0.76 -17.63
C GLY A 166 2.38 -1.48 -17.05
N MET A 167 2.20 -2.71 -16.54
CA MET A 167 3.31 -3.51 -16.03
C MET A 167 4.34 -3.87 -17.12
N LEU A 168 3.91 -4.20 -18.34
CA LEU A 168 4.84 -4.49 -19.44
C LEU A 168 5.58 -3.24 -19.91
N LEU A 169 4.96 -2.06 -19.91
CA LEU A 169 5.62 -0.79 -20.17
C LEU A 169 6.67 -0.47 -19.10
N ALA A 170 6.31 -0.54 -17.82
CA ALA A 170 7.24 -0.36 -16.71
C ALA A 170 8.41 -1.37 -16.78
N LEU A 171 8.15 -2.61 -17.19
CA LEU A 171 9.18 -3.62 -17.43
C LEU A 171 10.10 -3.21 -18.59
N GLY A 172 9.58 -2.58 -19.63
CA GLY A 172 10.34 -2.03 -20.77
C GLY A 172 11.33 -0.94 -20.34
N HIS A 173 10.98 -0.15 -19.35
CA HIS A 173 11.82 0.91 -18.78
C HIS A 173 12.98 0.36 -17.92
N CYS A 174 12.96 -0.91 -17.52
CA CYS A 174 14.03 -1.53 -16.75
C CYS A 174 15.28 -1.73 -17.63
N ARG A 175 16.32 -0.91 -17.42
CA ARG A 175 17.59 -0.93 -18.18
C ARG A 175 18.78 -1.21 -17.27
N GLY A 176 19.93 -1.57 -17.85
CA GLY A 176 21.16 -1.83 -17.11
C GLY A 176 20.99 -2.92 -16.05
N GLY A 177 21.41 -2.67 -14.83
CA GLY A 177 21.24 -3.59 -13.70
C GLY A 177 19.77 -3.95 -13.41
N ALA A 178 18.84 -2.99 -13.63
CA ALA A 178 17.42 -3.21 -13.50
C ALA A 178 16.82 -4.12 -14.60
N ALA A 179 17.53 -4.41 -15.68
CA ALA A 179 17.09 -5.38 -16.69
C ALA A 179 17.17 -6.84 -16.20
N ARG A 180 17.92 -7.10 -15.13
CA ARG A 180 18.01 -8.45 -14.54
C ARG A 180 16.62 -8.92 -14.09
N GLY A 181 16.27 -10.16 -14.44
CA GLY A 181 14.99 -10.76 -14.12
C GLY A 181 13.81 -10.35 -15.02
N ARG A 182 14.00 -9.51 -16.05
CA ARG A 182 12.94 -9.12 -17.00
C ARG A 182 12.21 -10.31 -17.64
N PRO A 183 12.88 -11.32 -18.22
CA PRO A 183 12.19 -12.45 -18.85
C PRO A 183 11.33 -13.23 -17.86
N ARG A 184 11.79 -13.34 -16.61
CA ARG A 184 11.05 -14.01 -15.55
C ARG A 184 9.79 -13.20 -15.19
N ALA A 185 9.91 -11.89 -14.93
CA ALA A 185 8.78 -11.02 -14.59
C ALA A 185 7.74 -11.02 -15.71
N GLN A 186 8.18 -10.93 -16.97
CA GLN A 186 7.28 -10.99 -18.12
C GLN A 186 6.47 -12.29 -18.15
N ARG A 187 7.12 -13.44 -17.98
CA ARG A 187 6.42 -14.73 -17.93
C ARG A 187 5.40 -14.78 -16.81
N LEU A 188 5.75 -14.29 -15.61
CA LEU A 188 4.84 -14.28 -14.46
C LEU A 188 3.63 -13.38 -14.72
N ILE A 189 3.83 -12.16 -15.22
CA ILE A 189 2.74 -11.22 -15.54
C ILE A 189 1.75 -11.86 -16.54
N LEU A 190 2.27 -12.44 -17.62
CA LEU A 190 1.44 -13.08 -18.66
C LEU A 190 0.72 -14.32 -18.13
N SER A 191 1.37 -15.12 -17.27
CA SER A 191 0.76 -16.31 -16.69
C SER A 191 -0.36 -15.97 -15.70
N VAL A 192 -0.12 -14.98 -14.84
CA VAL A 192 -1.14 -14.53 -13.86
C VAL A 192 -2.36 -13.97 -14.60
N GLU A 193 -2.15 -13.13 -15.60
CA GLU A 193 -3.27 -12.58 -16.39
C GLU A 193 -4.10 -13.65 -17.08
N ARG A 194 -3.45 -14.62 -17.71
CA ARG A 194 -4.15 -15.75 -18.33
C ARG A 194 -5.07 -16.45 -17.34
N VAL A 195 -4.55 -16.78 -16.15
CA VAL A 195 -5.35 -17.44 -15.10
C VAL A 195 -6.52 -16.55 -14.63
N LEU A 196 -6.30 -15.23 -14.47
CA LEU A 196 -7.36 -14.31 -14.07
C LEU A 196 -8.45 -14.21 -15.16
N SER A 197 -8.06 -14.14 -16.43
CA SER A 197 -8.99 -14.08 -17.57
C SER A 197 -9.82 -15.37 -17.69
N GLU A 198 -9.19 -16.53 -17.53
CA GLU A 198 -9.89 -17.83 -17.53
C GLU A 198 -10.89 -17.96 -16.38
N ARG A 199 -10.52 -17.47 -15.18
CA ARG A 199 -11.42 -17.45 -14.01
C ARG A 199 -12.60 -16.49 -14.23
N ALA A 200 -12.36 -15.33 -14.80
CA ALA A 200 -13.41 -14.37 -15.13
C ALA A 200 -14.38 -14.93 -16.19
N GLY A 201 -13.85 -15.60 -17.22
CA GLY A 201 -14.64 -16.30 -18.23
C GLY A 201 -15.53 -17.41 -17.64
N ARG A 202 -14.96 -18.24 -16.76
CA ARG A 202 -15.74 -19.30 -16.07
C ARG A 202 -16.84 -18.75 -15.16
N ARG A 203 -16.59 -17.65 -14.44
CA ARG A 203 -17.62 -16.99 -13.62
C ARG A 203 -18.78 -16.43 -14.47
N ARG A 204 -18.49 -15.92 -15.66
CA ARG A 204 -19.52 -15.43 -16.60
C ARG A 204 -20.27 -16.57 -17.28
N ALA A 205 -19.62 -17.71 -17.50
CA ALA A 205 -20.19 -18.88 -18.14
C ALA A 205 -20.96 -19.81 -17.16
N ALA A 206 -20.82 -19.63 -15.86
CA ALA A 206 -21.60 -20.36 -14.86
C ALA A 206 -23.06 -19.88 -14.94
N PRO A 207 -24.02 -20.74 -15.41
CA PRO A 207 -25.38 -20.27 -15.67
C PRO A 207 -26.12 -19.97 -14.38
N LEU A 208 -27.12 -19.09 -14.47
CA LEU A 208 -28.23 -18.87 -13.54
C LEU A 208 -29.08 -20.17 -13.30
N ALA A 209 -28.45 -21.29 -13.03
CA ALA A 209 -29.08 -22.60 -12.87
C ALA A 209 -29.72 -22.81 -11.47
N ALA A 210 -29.70 -21.80 -10.59
CA ALA A 210 -30.18 -21.94 -9.22
C ALA A 210 -31.61 -21.37 -8.99
N HIS A 211 -32.38 -21.00 -10.01
CA HIS A 211 -33.73 -20.42 -9.82
C HIS A 211 -34.84 -21.15 -10.60
N ARG A 212 -34.65 -22.42 -10.97
CA ARG A 212 -35.75 -23.25 -11.50
C ARG A 212 -35.89 -24.51 -10.67
N GLY A 213 -36.53 -24.41 -9.55
CA GLY A 213 -36.77 -25.59 -8.75
C GLY A 213 -37.56 -25.34 -7.48
N SER A 214 -38.69 -24.63 -7.56
CA SER A 214 -39.74 -24.78 -6.56
C SER A 214 -41.02 -24.15 -7.07
N GLY A 215 -41.84 -24.93 -7.73
CA GLY A 215 -43.14 -24.50 -8.25
C GLY A 215 -43.93 -25.65 -8.84
N ALA A 216 -43.97 -26.81 -8.16
CA ALA A 216 -44.96 -27.86 -8.44
C ALA A 216 -45.87 -27.93 -7.23
N VAL A 217 -46.92 -27.07 -7.23
CA VAL A 217 -48.09 -27.30 -6.42
C VAL A 217 -48.90 -28.37 -7.10
N ALA A 218 -49.06 -29.52 -6.47
CA ALA A 218 -50.01 -30.55 -6.84
C ALA A 218 -51.43 -30.10 -6.51
N PRO A 219 -52.42 -30.23 -7.43
CA PRO A 219 -53.82 -30.04 -7.09
C PRO A 219 -54.32 -31.30 -6.38
N GLY A 220 -54.90 -31.13 -5.20
CA GLY A 220 -55.60 -32.16 -4.45
C GLY A 220 -56.91 -32.58 -5.12
N ALA A 221 -57.19 -33.83 -5.00
CA ALA A 221 -58.55 -34.42 -5.08
C ALA A 221 -59.01 -34.74 -3.66
#